data_a58444a832eb0b4ba2a22e058027c0d0
#
_entry.id   a58444a832eb0b4ba2a22e058027c0d0
#
_cell.length_a   1.000
_cell.length_b   1.000
_cell.length_c   1.000
_cell.angle_alpha   90.00
_cell.angle_beta   90.00
_cell.angle_gamma   90.00
#
_symmetry.space_group_name_H-M   'P 1'
#
loop_
_entity.id
_entity.type
_entity.pdbx_description
1 polymer ?
#
loop_
_entity_poly.entity_id
_entity_poly.type
_entity_poly.pdbx_seq_one_letter_code
_entity_poly.pdbx_strand_id
1 'polypeptide(L)'
;MIKNDTIIALATPAGVGAISVIRLSGENAITIVDAFFKSIKKGKTLKNQKTHTIHLGHIIQNNILVDEVLVSVFKNPNSYTGENVVEISCHGSSFIQQEIIQLFLQNGCRMADNGEFTMRAFLNGKMDLSQAEAVADVIASNSAASHQMAIQQMRGGITNELKDLRVQLLDFAALIELELDFSGEDVEFADRTKFKELVAKITFVLKRLIDSFSFGNAMKNGIPVAIIGEPNVGKSTLLNTLLNEEKAIVSDIAGTTRDAIEDEMIIDGVAFRFIDTAGIRETEDVVESIGIKKAYEKAENAQLIIFLIDSNKYSYSSEEFLEEIETIKTRFPNKRLLVIANKVDTLSCSDSSILQSDIENLILLSAKNKTGIEELKNELTSLVNIGALSNNETIVTNSRHFEALNNALIAISSVQEGIDLEISTDLFSIDIRECLRHLGNITGEYDVDKDILGHIFGNFCIGK
;
A
#
# COMPACT_ATOMS: atom_id res chain seq x y z
N MET A 1 -8.94 -20.23 16.24
CA MET A 1 -10.04 -19.97 17.19
C MET A 1 -9.78 -18.59 17.79
N ILE A 2 -10.75 -17.67 17.68
CA ILE A 2 -10.71 -16.41 18.43
C ILE A 2 -10.70 -16.81 19.90
N LYS A 3 -9.70 -16.39 20.65
CA LYS A 3 -9.73 -16.55 22.10
C LYS A 3 -10.77 -15.57 22.62
N ASN A 4 -11.74 -16.04 23.41
CA ASN A 4 -12.74 -15.20 24.10
C ASN A 4 -12.08 -14.40 25.25
N ASP A 5 -10.97 -13.74 24.97
CA ASP A 5 -10.19 -12.95 25.90
C ASP A 5 -10.31 -11.45 25.60
N THR A 6 -10.05 -10.62 26.59
CA THR A 6 -9.99 -9.18 26.42
C THR A 6 -8.54 -8.77 26.17
N ILE A 7 -8.31 -8.12 25.04
CA ILE A 7 -6.99 -7.60 24.65
C ILE A 7 -6.85 -6.12 25.00
N ILE A 8 -5.61 -5.71 25.22
CA ILE A 8 -5.24 -4.31 25.52
C ILE A 8 -3.99 -3.94 24.75
N ALA A 9 -3.94 -2.69 24.24
CA ALA A 9 -2.73 -2.09 23.71
C ALA A 9 -2.74 -0.58 23.78
N LEU A 10 -1.56 0.03 23.68
CA LEU A 10 -1.40 1.45 23.37
C LEU A 10 -1.78 1.67 21.90
N ALA A 11 -2.78 2.50 21.62
CA ALA A 11 -3.28 2.78 20.28
C ALA A 11 -2.63 4.03 19.63
N THR A 12 -1.88 4.81 20.41
CA THR A 12 -1.06 5.94 19.94
C THR A 12 0.40 5.52 19.82
N PRO A 13 1.24 6.23 19.03
CA PRO A 13 2.67 5.95 18.99
C PRO A 13 3.31 5.94 20.38
N ALA A 14 4.30 5.10 20.56
CA ALA A 14 5.05 5.02 21.82
C ALA A 14 5.87 6.31 22.03
N GLY A 15 6.00 6.74 23.30
CA GLY A 15 6.78 7.90 23.67
C GLY A 15 5.99 8.88 24.54
N VAL A 16 6.61 10.05 24.79
CA VAL A 16 6.01 11.12 25.60
C VAL A 16 5.18 12.05 24.71
N GLY A 17 3.96 12.31 25.11
CA GLY A 17 3.05 13.22 24.41
C GLY A 17 2.08 13.90 25.38
N ALA A 18 1.22 14.77 24.89
CA ALA A 18 0.18 15.38 25.72
C ALA A 18 -0.88 14.36 26.15
N ILE A 19 -1.31 13.52 25.22
CA ILE A 19 -2.37 12.52 25.40
C ILE A 19 -1.92 11.19 24.78
N SER A 20 -2.28 10.09 25.44
CA SER A 20 -2.16 8.75 24.90
C SER A 20 -3.51 8.02 24.98
N VAL A 21 -3.75 7.15 24.03
CA VAL A 21 -4.98 6.33 23.99
C VAL A 21 -4.62 4.86 24.18
N ILE A 22 -5.18 4.25 25.20
CA ILE A 22 -5.09 2.82 25.50
C ILE A 22 -6.43 2.20 25.09
N ARG A 23 -6.39 1.16 24.26
CA ARG A 23 -7.58 0.48 23.74
C ARG A 23 -7.71 -0.92 24.30
N LEU A 24 -8.92 -1.27 24.75
CA LEU A 24 -9.30 -2.61 25.14
C LEU A 24 -10.41 -3.12 24.22
N SER A 25 -10.36 -4.41 23.83
CA SER A 25 -11.43 -5.07 23.05
C SER A 25 -11.67 -6.47 23.59
N GLY A 26 -12.94 -6.87 23.68
CA GLY A 26 -13.40 -8.17 24.13
C GLY A 26 -14.72 -8.09 24.89
N GLU A 27 -15.33 -9.24 25.13
CA GLU A 27 -16.63 -9.32 25.81
C GLU A 27 -16.64 -8.58 27.16
N ASN A 28 -15.55 -8.71 27.95
CA ASN A 28 -15.42 -8.17 29.29
C ASN A 28 -14.77 -6.78 29.35
N ALA A 29 -14.41 -6.15 28.23
CA ALA A 29 -13.66 -4.89 28.22
C ALA A 29 -14.30 -3.79 29.07
N ILE A 30 -15.62 -3.58 28.92
CA ILE A 30 -16.35 -2.57 29.69
C ILE A 30 -16.38 -2.93 31.19
N THR A 31 -16.55 -4.21 31.51
CA THR A 31 -16.65 -4.68 32.90
C THR A 31 -15.32 -4.51 33.63
N ILE A 32 -14.21 -4.84 32.96
CA ILE A 32 -12.86 -4.73 33.53
C ILE A 32 -12.53 -3.26 33.78
N VAL A 33 -12.77 -2.37 32.80
CA VAL A 33 -12.48 -0.93 32.98
C VAL A 33 -13.36 -0.30 34.04
N ASP A 34 -14.67 -0.64 34.08
CA ASP A 34 -15.63 -0.12 35.08
C ASP A 34 -15.19 -0.40 36.51
N ALA A 35 -14.48 -1.49 36.78
CA ALA A 35 -14.00 -1.85 38.12
C ALA A 35 -12.93 -0.87 38.68
N PHE A 36 -12.18 -0.20 37.80
CA PHE A 36 -11.08 0.72 38.15
C PHE A 36 -11.40 2.17 37.80
N PHE A 37 -12.50 2.42 37.07
CA PHE A 37 -12.92 3.77 36.68
C PHE A 37 -13.91 4.36 37.66
N LYS A 38 -13.60 5.54 38.14
CA LYS A 38 -14.50 6.34 39.00
C LYS A 38 -14.93 7.60 38.30
N SER A 39 -16.20 7.66 37.88
CA SER A 39 -16.75 8.85 37.23
C SER A 39 -16.77 10.04 38.22
N ILE A 40 -16.56 11.24 37.72
CA ILE A 40 -16.78 12.49 38.48
C ILE A 40 -18.25 12.60 38.93
N LYS A 41 -19.19 12.08 38.13
CA LYS A 41 -20.62 12.04 38.52
C LYS A 41 -20.88 10.84 39.42
N LYS A 42 -21.32 11.09 40.67
CA LYS A 42 -21.62 10.05 41.66
C LYS A 42 -22.62 9.04 41.10
N GLY A 43 -22.36 7.74 41.31
CA GLY A 43 -23.25 6.64 40.92
C GLY A 43 -23.27 6.30 39.44
N LYS A 44 -22.43 6.92 38.61
CA LYS A 44 -22.33 6.64 37.18
C LYS A 44 -21.34 5.50 36.96
N THR A 45 -21.78 4.42 36.29
CA THR A 45 -20.95 3.27 35.87
C THR A 45 -20.88 3.20 34.35
N LEU A 46 -19.81 2.65 33.81
CA LEU A 46 -19.61 2.50 32.36
C LEU A 46 -20.56 1.44 31.78
N LYS A 47 -20.84 0.38 32.52
CA LYS A 47 -21.74 -0.71 32.10
C LYS A 47 -23.13 -0.21 31.67
N ASN A 48 -23.63 0.80 32.33
CA ASN A 48 -24.99 1.33 32.12
C ASN A 48 -25.02 2.48 31.08
N GLN A 49 -23.87 2.85 30.49
CA GLN A 49 -23.86 3.91 29.52
C GLN A 49 -24.23 3.41 28.12
N LYS A 50 -24.68 4.33 27.27
CA LYS A 50 -24.95 4.05 25.86
C LYS A 50 -23.61 3.88 25.11
N THR A 51 -23.67 3.18 23.99
CA THR A 51 -22.52 3.13 23.03
C THR A 51 -22.24 4.53 22.47
N HIS A 52 -21.00 4.78 22.05
CA HIS A 52 -20.52 6.05 21.49
C HIS A 52 -20.65 7.22 22.48
N THR A 53 -20.28 6.99 23.73
CA THR A 53 -20.31 8.03 24.79
C THR A 53 -18.94 8.14 25.45
N ILE A 54 -18.60 9.37 25.86
CA ILE A 54 -17.33 9.71 26.53
C ILE A 54 -17.63 10.13 27.98
N HIS A 55 -16.75 9.69 28.89
CA HIS A 55 -16.90 9.87 30.33
C HIS A 55 -15.61 10.35 30.97
N LEU A 56 -15.66 11.50 31.62
CA LEU A 56 -14.57 12.01 32.44
C LEU A 56 -14.60 11.34 33.82
N GLY A 57 -13.43 10.94 34.30
CA GLY A 57 -13.24 10.31 35.59
C GLY A 57 -11.78 9.98 35.88
N HIS A 58 -11.58 9.12 36.83
CA HIS A 58 -10.28 8.74 37.35
C HIS A 58 -10.06 7.24 37.22
N ILE A 59 -8.84 6.83 36.85
CA ILE A 59 -8.37 5.44 37.07
C ILE A 59 -7.76 5.38 38.46
N ILE A 60 -8.28 4.44 39.25
CA ILE A 60 -7.88 4.25 40.65
C ILE A 60 -7.42 2.83 40.87
N GLN A 61 -6.25 2.65 41.47
CA GLN A 61 -5.70 1.36 41.92
C GLN A 61 -5.38 1.44 43.41
N ASN A 62 -5.87 0.49 44.20
CA ASN A 62 -5.62 0.43 45.65
C ASN A 62 -5.89 1.76 46.39
N ASN A 63 -6.95 2.48 46.02
CA ASN A 63 -7.32 3.82 46.50
C ASN A 63 -6.31 4.94 46.10
N ILE A 64 -5.36 4.66 45.22
CA ILE A 64 -4.42 5.67 44.70
C ILE A 64 -4.92 6.10 43.35
N LEU A 65 -4.96 7.41 43.11
CA LEU A 65 -5.23 8.00 41.80
C LEU A 65 -4.04 7.71 40.88
N VAL A 66 -4.31 7.00 39.77
CA VAL A 66 -3.32 6.77 38.71
C VAL A 66 -3.33 7.95 37.74
N ASP A 67 -4.50 8.30 37.21
CA ASP A 67 -4.65 9.44 36.30
C ASP A 67 -6.12 9.89 36.20
N GLU A 68 -6.32 11.16 35.78
CA GLU A 68 -7.61 11.66 35.34
C GLU A 68 -7.75 11.43 33.83
N VAL A 69 -8.82 10.75 33.42
CA VAL A 69 -8.95 10.20 32.06
C VAL A 69 -10.31 10.50 31.43
N LEU A 70 -10.35 10.46 30.09
CA LEU A 70 -11.57 10.36 29.31
C LEU A 70 -11.73 8.91 28.85
N VAL A 71 -12.86 8.29 29.16
CA VAL A 71 -13.18 6.91 28.75
C VAL A 71 -14.28 6.92 27.71
N SER A 72 -13.99 6.43 26.51
CA SER A 72 -14.94 6.21 25.42
C SER A 72 -15.44 4.77 25.45
N VAL A 73 -16.76 4.58 25.33
CA VAL A 73 -17.40 3.26 25.38
C VAL A 73 -18.08 2.96 24.06
N PHE A 74 -17.73 1.80 23.47
CA PHE A 74 -18.34 1.26 22.25
C PHE A 74 -18.85 -0.15 22.53
N LYS A 75 -20.17 -0.35 22.39
CA LYS A 75 -20.79 -1.65 22.64
C LYS A 75 -20.97 -2.46 21.36
N ASN A 76 -20.72 -3.75 21.48
CA ASN A 76 -21.02 -4.73 20.43
C ASN A 76 -22.46 -4.56 19.87
N PRO A 77 -22.68 -4.63 18.53
CA PRO A 77 -21.69 -4.78 17.47
C PRO A 77 -21.14 -3.44 16.94
N ASN A 78 -21.48 -2.31 17.57
CA ASN A 78 -21.20 -0.95 17.11
C ASN A 78 -19.83 -0.46 17.65
N SER A 79 -18.77 -1.15 17.23
CA SER A 79 -17.38 -0.83 17.57
C SER A 79 -16.46 -1.16 16.38
N TYR A 80 -15.19 -0.83 16.49
CA TYR A 80 -14.18 -1.15 15.46
C TYR A 80 -14.03 -2.66 15.25
N THR A 81 -13.86 -3.42 16.34
CA THR A 81 -13.68 -4.87 16.28
C THR A 81 -14.99 -5.66 16.18
N GLY A 82 -16.16 -5.02 16.34
CA GLY A 82 -17.43 -5.72 16.52
C GLY A 82 -17.65 -6.26 17.93
N GLU A 83 -16.66 -6.18 18.83
CA GLU A 83 -16.77 -6.55 20.25
C GLU A 83 -17.10 -5.33 21.12
N ASN A 84 -17.15 -5.50 22.45
CA ASN A 84 -17.12 -4.33 23.34
C ASN A 84 -15.73 -3.71 23.33
N VAL A 85 -15.65 -2.41 23.04
CA VAL A 85 -14.38 -1.67 23.00
C VAL A 85 -14.44 -0.52 23.97
N VAL A 86 -13.34 -0.33 24.70
CA VAL A 86 -13.12 0.84 25.55
C VAL A 86 -11.83 1.51 25.16
N GLU A 87 -11.88 2.82 24.98
CA GLU A 87 -10.69 3.65 24.78
C GLU A 87 -10.50 4.58 25.97
N ILE A 88 -9.31 4.55 26.55
CA ILE A 88 -8.92 5.36 27.70
C ILE A 88 -7.93 6.40 27.21
N SER A 89 -8.35 7.66 27.13
CA SER A 89 -7.45 8.79 26.86
C SER A 89 -6.87 9.27 28.17
N CYS A 90 -5.57 9.06 28.37
CA CYS A 90 -4.81 9.44 29.55
C CYS A 90 -3.71 10.46 29.21
N HIS A 91 -3.05 11.03 30.21
CA HIS A 91 -1.85 11.83 29.96
C HIS A 91 -0.74 10.99 29.33
N GLY A 92 -0.03 11.55 28.37
CA GLY A 92 0.96 10.86 27.54
C GLY A 92 2.32 10.62 28.21
N SER A 93 2.36 10.42 29.53
CA SER A 93 3.55 10.01 30.26
C SER A 93 3.79 8.52 30.09
N SER A 94 5.01 8.11 29.76
CA SER A 94 5.38 6.68 29.66
C SER A 94 5.09 5.91 30.94
N PHE A 95 5.23 6.55 32.10
CA PHE A 95 4.90 5.98 33.40
C PHE A 95 3.40 5.69 33.52
N ILE A 96 2.54 6.67 33.19
CA ILE A 96 1.06 6.51 33.26
C ILE A 96 0.60 5.43 32.27
N GLN A 97 1.14 5.42 31.05
CA GLN A 97 0.82 4.40 30.05
C GLN A 97 1.11 2.98 30.59
N GLN A 98 2.30 2.78 31.17
CA GLN A 98 2.73 1.50 31.74
C GLN A 98 1.86 1.09 32.93
N GLU A 99 1.59 1.99 33.88
CA GLU A 99 0.76 1.72 35.05
C GLU A 99 -0.65 1.29 34.65
N ILE A 100 -1.30 1.99 33.72
CA ILE A 100 -2.65 1.65 33.24
C ILE A 100 -2.65 0.30 32.52
N ILE A 101 -1.67 0.04 31.64
CA ILE A 101 -1.57 -1.25 30.92
C ILE A 101 -1.35 -2.39 31.93
N GLN A 102 -0.40 -2.24 32.84
CA GLN A 102 -0.08 -3.24 33.88
C GLN A 102 -1.29 -3.53 34.76
N LEU A 103 -2.03 -2.49 35.16
CA LEU A 103 -3.27 -2.63 35.95
C LEU A 103 -4.25 -3.58 35.27
N PHE A 104 -4.50 -3.40 33.97
CA PHE A 104 -5.49 -4.21 33.25
C PHE A 104 -4.94 -5.60 32.86
N LEU A 105 -3.64 -5.76 32.64
CA LEU A 105 -3.00 -7.06 32.45
C LEU A 105 -3.16 -7.95 33.69
N GLN A 106 -3.01 -7.38 34.88
CA GLN A 106 -3.21 -8.08 36.16
C GLN A 106 -4.68 -8.42 36.42
N ASN A 107 -5.61 -7.79 35.71
CA ASN A 107 -7.04 -7.91 35.95
C ASN A 107 -7.82 -8.50 34.76
N GLY A 108 -7.20 -9.44 34.04
CA GLY A 108 -7.88 -10.28 33.04
C GLY A 108 -7.79 -9.82 31.60
N CYS A 109 -6.93 -8.84 31.31
CA CYS A 109 -6.56 -8.52 29.95
C CYS A 109 -5.27 -9.23 29.54
N ARG A 110 -5.06 -9.40 28.24
CA ARG A 110 -3.82 -9.82 27.59
C ARG A 110 -3.32 -8.72 26.66
N MET A 111 -2.02 -8.59 26.49
CA MET A 111 -1.48 -7.75 25.44
C MET A 111 -2.00 -8.22 24.07
N ALA A 112 -2.38 -7.29 23.24
CA ALA A 112 -2.75 -7.56 21.86
C ALA A 112 -1.50 -7.94 21.05
N ASP A 113 -1.67 -8.89 20.13
CA ASP A 113 -0.69 -9.17 19.08
C ASP A 113 -0.74 -8.07 18.00
N ASN A 114 0.27 -8.06 17.12
CA ASN A 114 0.30 -7.12 16.00
C ASN A 114 -0.95 -7.26 15.14
N GLY A 115 -1.62 -6.15 14.83
CA GLY A 115 -2.84 -6.13 14.01
C GLY A 115 -4.06 -6.83 14.57
N GLU A 116 -4.05 -7.29 15.85
CA GLU A 116 -5.11 -8.13 16.39
C GLU A 116 -6.48 -7.44 16.44
N PHE A 117 -6.54 -6.14 16.67
CA PHE A 117 -7.83 -5.43 16.63
C PHE A 117 -8.44 -5.44 15.23
N THR A 118 -7.63 -5.25 14.19
CA THR A 118 -8.09 -5.30 12.79
C THR A 118 -8.43 -6.73 12.37
N MET A 119 -7.63 -7.72 12.82
CA MET A 119 -7.94 -9.13 12.61
C MET A 119 -9.30 -9.52 13.24
N ARG A 120 -9.60 -9.07 14.46
CA ARG A 120 -10.91 -9.30 15.10
C ARG A 120 -12.02 -8.59 14.34
N ALA A 121 -11.78 -7.39 13.82
CA ALA A 121 -12.76 -6.68 12.99
C ALA A 121 -13.08 -7.49 11.71
N PHE A 122 -12.08 -8.04 11.03
CA PHE A 122 -12.26 -8.93 9.88
C PHE A 122 -13.03 -10.20 10.26
N LEU A 123 -12.61 -10.92 11.30
CA LEU A 123 -13.25 -12.15 11.76
C LEU A 123 -14.71 -11.95 12.22
N ASN A 124 -15.04 -10.75 12.73
CA ASN A 124 -16.40 -10.36 13.12
C ASN A 124 -17.20 -9.73 11.96
N GLY A 125 -16.69 -9.79 10.70
CA GLY A 125 -17.39 -9.31 9.52
C GLY A 125 -17.60 -7.80 9.45
N LYS A 126 -16.76 -7.00 10.16
CA LYS A 126 -16.81 -5.53 10.10
C LYS A 126 -16.15 -4.98 8.84
N MET A 127 -15.24 -5.73 8.26
CA MET A 127 -14.54 -5.44 7.02
C MET A 127 -14.07 -6.75 6.38
N ASP A 128 -13.81 -6.75 5.09
CA ASP A 128 -13.17 -7.86 4.40
C ASP A 128 -11.64 -7.78 4.50
N LEU A 129 -10.93 -8.80 3.97
CA LEU A 129 -9.48 -8.89 4.09
C LEU A 129 -8.78 -7.76 3.32
N SER A 130 -9.29 -7.37 2.14
CA SER A 130 -8.71 -6.28 1.35
C SER A 130 -8.86 -4.93 2.04
N GLN A 131 -9.98 -4.71 2.72
CA GLN A 131 -10.22 -3.52 3.56
C GLN A 131 -9.32 -3.50 4.79
N ALA A 132 -9.10 -4.68 5.41
CA ALA A 132 -8.19 -4.81 6.54
C ALA A 132 -6.75 -4.44 6.15
N GLU A 133 -6.26 -4.94 5.01
CA GLU A 133 -4.95 -4.54 4.46
C GLU A 133 -4.88 -3.03 4.18
N ALA A 134 -5.95 -2.45 3.64
CA ALA A 134 -6.02 -1.01 3.36
C ALA A 134 -5.92 -0.14 4.62
N VAL A 135 -6.34 -0.63 5.79
CA VAL A 135 -6.12 0.08 7.07
C VAL A 135 -4.63 0.28 7.34
N ALA A 136 -3.80 -0.74 7.10
CA ALA A 136 -2.35 -0.59 7.24
C ALA A 136 -1.79 0.39 6.22
N ASP A 137 -2.26 0.32 4.97
CA ASP A 137 -1.82 1.19 3.89
C ASP A 137 -2.15 2.67 4.16
N VAL A 138 -3.35 2.98 4.69
CA VAL A 138 -3.72 4.35 5.11
C VAL A 138 -2.75 4.90 6.16
N ILE A 139 -2.34 4.06 7.10
CA ILE A 139 -1.43 4.45 8.19
C ILE A 139 -0.01 4.66 7.66
N ALA A 140 0.44 3.80 6.76
CA ALA A 140 1.77 3.86 6.16
C ALA A 140 1.89 4.91 5.05
N SER A 141 0.77 5.47 4.57
CA SER A 141 0.79 6.44 3.47
C SER A 141 1.58 7.69 3.83
N ASN A 142 2.53 8.05 2.98
CA ASN A 142 3.41 9.21 3.11
C ASN A 142 3.19 10.26 2.02
N SER A 143 2.31 10.00 1.06
CA SER A 143 1.99 10.90 -0.05
C SER A 143 0.48 11.00 -0.28
N ALA A 144 0.03 12.07 -0.95
CA ALA A 144 -1.39 12.26 -1.27
C ALA A 144 -1.91 11.13 -2.18
N ALA A 145 -1.10 10.67 -3.13
CA ALA A 145 -1.45 9.58 -4.05
C ALA A 145 -1.62 8.25 -3.30
N SER A 146 -0.65 7.86 -2.45
CA SER A 146 -0.73 6.62 -1.66
C SER A 146 -1.91 6.65 -0.69
N HIS A 147 -2.17 7.78 -0.03
CA HIS A 147 -3.31 7.96 0.86
C HIS A 147 -4.65 7.83 0.12
N GLN A 148 -4.80 8.47 -1.04
CA GLN A 148 -6.04 8.40 -1.83
C GLN A 148 -6.36 6.97 -2.25
N MET A 149 -5.36 6.20 -2.73
CA MET A 149 -5.54 4.80 -3.11
C MET A 149 -5.90 3.91 -1.92
N ALA A 150 -5.22 4.09 -0.78
CA ALA A 150 -5.51 3.34 0.43
C ALA A 150 -6.94 3.60 0.94
N ILE A 151 -7.41 4.86 0.92
CA ILE A 151 -8.79 5.22 1.28
C ILE A 151 -9.80 4.60 0.30
N GLN A 152 -9.51 4.60 -1.00
CA GLN A 152 -10.38 3.99 -2.01
C GLN A 152 -10.51 2.48 -1.76
N GLN A 153 -9.40 1.80 -1.49
CA GLN A 153 -9.41 0.37 -1.16
C GLN A 153 -10.13 0.09 0.16
N MET A 154 -9.92 0.90 1.21
CA MET A 154 -10.61 0.78 2.49
C MET A 154 -12.13 0.93 2.36
N ARG A 155 -12.61 1.69 1.35
CA ARG A 155 -14.04 1.80 0.99
C ARG A 155 -14.56 0.62 0.16
N GLY A 156 -13.77 -0.41 -0.06
CA GLY A 156 -14.15 -1.62 -0.76
C GLY A 156 -13.95 -1.56 -2.28
N GLY A 157 -12.99 -0.77 -2.79
CA GLY A 157 -12.77 -0.58 -4.23
C GLY A 157 -12.73 -1.89 -5.03
N ILE A 158 -11.72 -2.74 -4.80
CA ILE A 158 -11.58 -4.02 -5.51
C ILE A 158 -12.70 -5.01 -5.16
N THR A 159 -13.10 -5.06 -3.89
CA THR A 159 -14.16 -5.96 -3.41
C THR A 159 -15.48 -5.69 -4.09
N ASN A 160 -15.89 -4.40 -4.17
CA ASN A 160 -17.15 -4.03 -4.79
C ASN A 160 -17.17 -4.39 -6.29
N GLU A 161 -16.05 -4.26 -6.98
CA GLU A 161 -15.94 -4.57 -8.39
C GLU A 161 -16.00 -6.07 -8.68
N LEU A 162 -15.37 -6.88 -7.83
CA LEU A 162 -15.35 -8.34 -8.00
C LEU A 162 -16.62 -9.02 -7.48
N LYS A 163 -17.32 -8.41 -6.52
CA LYS A 163 -18.46 -9.02 -5.82
C LYS A 163 -19.57 -9.45 -6.79
N ASP A 164 -19.99 -8.55 -7.66
CA ASP A 164 -21.10 -8.83 -8.58
C ASP A 164 -20.70 -9.90 -9.62
N LEU A 165 -19.46 -9.87 -10.10
CA LEU A 165 -18.94 -10.86 -11.03
C LEU A 165 -18.85 -12.23 -10.38
N ARG A 166 -18.40 -12.27 -9.13
CA ARG A 166 -18.28 -13.49 -8.34
C ARG A 166 -19.65 -14.12 -8.05
N VAL A 167 -20.66 -13.31 -7.68
CA VAL A 167 -22.03 -13.79 -7.45
C VAL A 167 -22.60 -14.40 -8.74
N GLN A 168 -22.50 -13.70 -9.87
CA GLN A 168 -22.96 -14.20 -11.15
C GLN A 168 -22.26 -15.51 -11.56
N LEU A 169 -20.93 -15.61 -11.35
CA LEU A 169 -20.18 -16.83 -11.66
C LEU A 169 -20.57 -17.98 -10.71
N LEU A 170 -20.87 -17.69 -9.44
CA LEU A 170 -21.35 -18.68 -8.48
C LEU A 170 -22.74 -19.22 -8.87
N ASP A 171 -23.65 -18.35 -9.31
CA ASP A 171 -24.97 -18.73 -9.80
C ASP A 171 -24.87 -19.66 -11.02
N PHE A 172 -23.97 -19.34 -11.96
CA PHE A 172 -23.70 -20.23 -13.10
C PHE A 172 -23.06 -21.55 -12.68
N ALA A 173 -22.13 -21.55 -11.75
CA ALA A 173 -21.54 -22.76 -11.20
C ALA A 173 -22.61 -23.68 -10.61
N ALA A 174 -23.57 -23.13 -9.85
CA ALA A 174 -24.66 -23.88 -9.28
C ALA A 174 -25.61 -24.48 -10.34
N LEU A 175 -25.90 -23.72 -11.42
CA LEU A 175 -26.72 -24.27 -12.54
C LEU A 175 -26.00 -25.38 -13.27
N ILE A 176 -24.69 -25.28 -13.46
CA ILE A 176 -23.87 -26.34 -14.09
C ILE A 176 -23.84 -27.61 -13.22
N GLU A 177 -23.70 -27.46 -11.90
CA GLU A 177 -23.76 -28.62 -10.99
C GLU A 177 -25.14 -29.30 -11.04
N LEU A 178 -26.21 -28.51 -11.13
CA LEU A 178 -27.55 -29.04 -11.29
C LEU A 178 -27.70 -29.82 -12.61
N GLU A 179 -27.14 -29.32 -13.74
CA GLU A 179 -27.13 -30.05 -15.02
C GLU A 179 -26.39 -31.39 -14.90
N LEU A 180 -25.27 -31.42 -14.17
CA LEU A 180 -24.49 -32.64 -13.96
C LEU A 180 -25.25 -33.67 -13.15
N ASP A 181 -25.99 -33.27 -12.12
CA ASP A 181 -26.81 -34.16 -11.29
C ASP A 181 -27.97 -34.75 -12.08
N PHE A 182 -28.50 -34.01 -13.08
CA PHE A 182 -29.59 -34.47 -13.97
C PHE A 182 -29.12 -34.86 -15.36
N SER A 183 -27.83 -35.21 -15.54
CA SER A 183 -27.22 -35.55 -16.84
C SER A 183 -27.88 -36.73 -17.60
N GLY A 184 -28.78 -37.45 -16.96
CA GLY A 184 -29.58 -38.51 -17.60
C GLY A 184 -30.89 -38.04 -18.27
N GLU A 185 -31.28 -36.77 -18.14
CA GLU A 185 -32.59 -36.25 -18.56
C GLU A 185 -32.54 -35.26 -19.73
N ASP A 186 -31.38 -35.01 -20.38
CA ASP A 186 -31.15 -34.04 -21.48
C ASP A 186 -31.71 -32.61 -21.17
N VAL A 187 -31.54 -32.12 -19.95
CA VAL A 187 -32.04 -30.80 -19.50
C VAL A 187 -30.89 -29.82 -19.45
N GLU A 188 -31.00 -28.70 -20.19
CA GLU A 188 -30.10 -27.55 -20.08
C GLU A 188 -30.71 -26.49 -19.18
N PHE A 189 -30.09 -26.19 -18.02
CA PHE A 189 -30.52 -25.13 -17.08
C PHE A 189 -29.74 -23.84 -17.27
N ALA A 190 -28.47 -23.91 -17.73
CA ALA A 190 -27.62 -22.78 -17.92
C ALA A 190 -27.70 -22.22 -19.35
N ASP A 191 -28.02 -20.92 -19.48
CA ASP A 191 -27.97 -20.22 -20.76
C ASP A 191 -26.51 -20.01 -21.21
N ARG A 192 -26.06 -20.80 -22.18
CA ARG A 192 -24.68 -20.82 -22.69
C ARG A 192 -24.24 -19.46 -23.26
N THR A 193 -25.16 -18.71 -23.87
CA THR A 193 -24.85 -17.39 -24.43
C THR A 193 -24.54 -16.40 -23.31
N LYS A 194 -25.39 -16.34 -22.28
CA LYS A 194 -25.15 -15.49 -21.11
C LYS A 194 -23.90 -15.88 -20.35
N PHE A 195 -23.62 -17.20 -20.27
CA PHE A 195 -22.40 -17.68 -19.64
C PHE A 195 -21.15 -17.20 -20.38
N LYS A 196 -21.13 -17.32 -21.72
CA LYS A 196 -20.04 -16.83 -22.56
C LYS A 196 -19.82 -15.31 -22.40
N GLU A 197 -20.91 -14.52 -22.36
CA GLU A 197 -20.84 -13.07 -22.12
C GLU A 197 -20.27 -12.76 -20.73
N LEU A 198 -20.65 -13.52 -19.67
CA LEU A 198 -20.14 -13.36 -18.34
C LEU A 198 -18.64 -13.67 -18.26
N VAL A 199 -18.19 -14.78 -18.87
CA VAL A 199 -16.77 -15.16 -18.92
C VAL A 199 -15.94 -14.09 -19.62
N ALA A 200 -16.42 -13.55 -20.75
CA ALA A 200 -15.76 -12.45 -21.45
C ALA A 200 -15.68 -11.17 -20.59
N LYS A 201 -16.76 -10.84 -19.88
CA LYS A 201 -16.79 -9.70 -18.95
C LYS A 201 -15.81 -9.85 -17.80
N ILE A 202 -15.76 -11.04 -17.17
CA ILE A 202 -14.81 -11.35 -16.09
C ILE A 202 -13.38 -11.22 -16.61
N THR A 203 -13.07 -11.82 -17.75
CA THR A 203 -11.75 -11.75 -18.39
C THR A 203 -11.32 -10.31 -18.64
N PHE A 204 -12.22 -9.46 -19.15
CA PHE A 204 -11.94 -8.04 -19.39
C PHE A 204 -11.62 -7.28 -18.08
N VAL A 205 -12.43 -7.49 -17.03
CA VAL A 205 -12.23 -6.80 -15.74
C VAL A 205 -10.93 -7.26 -15.10
N LEU A 206 -10.64 -8.58 -15.12
CA LEU A 206 -9.40 -9.12 -14.55
C LEU A 206 -8.16 -8.55 -15.26
N LYS A 207 -8.14 -8.51 -16.60
CA LYS A 207 -7.02 -7.93 -17.36
C LYS A 207 -6.81 -6.46 -16.99
N ARG A 208 -7.86 -5.66 -16.95
CA ARG A 208 -7.78 -4.24 -16.58
C ARG A 208 -7.21 -4.05 -15.17
N LEU A 209 -7.67 -4.85 -14.19
CA LEU A 209 -7.15 -4.80 -12.82
C LEU A 209 -5.68 -5.23 -12.74
N ILE A 210 -5.30 -6.28 -13.46
CA ILE A 210 -3.91 -6.75 -13.54
C ILE A 210 -3.01 -5.68 -14.15
N ASP A 211 -3.43 -5.06 -15.26
CA ASP A 211 -2.67 -4.00 -15.95
C ASP A 211 -2.46 -2.77 -15.05
N SER A 212 -3.40 -2.50 -14.14
CA SER A 212 -3.30 -1.38 -13.20
C SER A 212 -2.23 -1.59 -12.10
N PHE A 213 -1.77 -2.82 -11.86
CA PHE A 213 -0.89 -3.15 -10.74
C PHE A 213 0.46 -2.44 -10.78
N SER A 214 1.09 -2.37 -11.95
CA SER A 214 2.40 -1.71 -12.07
C SER A 214 2.34 -0.26 -11.62
N PHE A 215 1.31 0.46 -12.06
CA PHE A 215 1.06 1.83 -11.66
C PHE A 215 0.68 1.92 -10.17
N GLY A 216 -0.25 1.09 -9.71
CA GLY A 216 -0.71 1.10 -8.32
C GLY A 216 0.40 0.80 -7.32
N ASN A 217 1.23 -0.18 -7.61
CA ASN A 217 2.37 -0.54 -6.77
C ASN A 217 3.41 0.59 -6.70
N ALA A 218 3.67 1.26 -7.82
CA ALA A 218 4.57 2.41 -7.85
C ALA A 218 4.02 3.60 -7.05
N MET A 219 2.73 3.88 -7.16
CA MET A 219 2.09 4.95 -6.39
C MET A 219 2.07 4.67 -4.89
N LYS A 220 1.90 3.41 -4.50
CA LYS A 220 1.89 2.98 -3.09
C LYS A 220 3.28 3.05 -2.46
N ASN A 221 4.29 2.51 -3.15
CA ASN A 221 5.64 2.32 -2.62
C ASN A 221 6.64 3.38 -3.07
N GLY A 222 6.18 4.42 -3.79
CA GLY A 222 7.03 5.39 -4.48
C GLY A 222 7.55 4.86 -5.82
N ILE A 223 7.64 5.77 -6.80
CA ILE A 223 8.12 5.45 -8.14
C ILE A 223 9.62 5.23 -8.09
N PRO A 224 10.12 4.04 -8.42
CA PRO A 224 11.53 3.77 -8.38
C PRO A 224 12.27 4.47 -9.52
N VAL A 225 13.21 5.36 -9.18
CA VAL A 225 14.00 6.19 -10.09
C VAL A 225 15.48 5.80 -10.00
N ALA A 226 16.11 5.52 -11.14
CA ALA A 226 17.56 5.35 -11.22
C ALA A 226 18.18 6.59 -11.87
N ILE A 227 19.25 7.13 -11.25
CA ILE A 227 20.08 8.18 -11.85
C ILE A 227 21.36 7.53 -12.40
N ILE A 228 21.52 7.55 -13.70
CA ILE A 228 22.67 7.00 -14.40
C ILE A 228 23.41 8.10 -15.18
N GLY A 229 24.65 7.87 -15.54
CA GLY A 229 25.51 8.80 -16.26
C GLY A 229 26.97 8.65 -15.82
N GLU A 230 27.89 9.27 -16.55
CA GLU A 230 29.31 9.24 -16.28
C GLU A 230 29.72 9.71 -14.87
N PRO A 231 30.93 9.38 -14.41
CA PRO A 231 31.51 9.98 -13.21
C PRO A 231 31.57 11.52 -13.32
N ASN A 232 31.37 12.21 -12.20
CA ASN A 232 31.45 13.68 -12.06
C ASN A 232 30.47 14.52 -12.91
N VAL A 233 29.43 13.93 -13.51
CA VAL A 233 28.36 14.67 -14.21
C VAL A 233 27.44 15.43 -13.24
N GLY A 234 27.53 15.15 -11.92
CA GLY A 234 26.75 15.85 -10.89
C GLY A 234 25.57 15.07 -10.34
N LYS A 235 25.57 13.71 -10.40
CA LYS A 235 24.48 12.86 -9.87
C LYS A 235 24.19 13.12 -8.39
N SER A 236 25.23 13.14 -7.54
CA SER A 236 25.09 13.41 -6.12
C SER A 236 24.66 14.86 -5.82
N THR A 237 25.11 15.81 -6.61
CA THR A 237 24.69 17.20 -6.49
C THR A 237 23.22 17.36 -6.83
N LEU A 238 22.76 16.74 -7.93
CA LEU A 238 21.35 16.74 -8.33
C LEU A 238 20.47 16.12 -7.26
N LEU A 239 20.82 14.91 -6.78
CA LEU A 239 20.08 14.21 -5.73
C LEU A 239 19.98 15.06 -4.47
N ASN A 240 21.12 15.62 -3.99
CA ASN A 240 21.13 16.48 -2.81
C ASN A 240 20.31 17.77 -2.99
N THR A 241 20.32 18.34 -4.20
CA THR A 241 19.50 19.53 -4.51
C THR A 241 18.02 19.20 -4.43
N LEU A 242 17.59 18.10 -5.04
CA LEU A 242 16.22 17.63 -5.00
C LEU A 242 15.78 17.34 -3.56
N LEU A 243 16.55 16.57 -2.80
CA LEU A 243 16.23 16.21 -1.42
C LEU A 243 16.23 17.40 -0.44
N ASN A 244 17.06 18.40 -0.65
CA ASN A 244 17.11 19.57 0.25
C ASN A 244 15.97 20.57 0.04
N GLU A 245 15.35 20.58 -1.14
CA GLU A 245 14.19 21.45 -1.41
C GLU A 245 12.90 20.94 -0.77
N GLU A 246 12.76 19.61 -0.60
CA GLU A 246 11.55 18.96 -0.11
C GLU A 246 11.62 18.46 1.35
N LYS A 247 12.70 18.73 2.07
CA LYS A 247 12.89 18.32 3.48
C LYS A 247 11.95 18.98 4.49
N ALA A 248 10.70 19.25 4.13
CA ALA A 248 9.75 19.86 5.04
C ALA A 248 8.98 18.89 5.94
N ILE A 249 8.87 17.61 5.64
CA ILE A 249 8.11 16.65 6.49
C ILE A 249 8.69 15.24 6.37
N VAL A 250 9.80 14.95 7.01
CA VAL A 250 10.15 13.57 7.36
C VAL A 250 10.01 13.43 8.87
N SER A 251 8.99 12.69 9.32
CA SER A 251 8.88 12.32 10.71
C SER A 251 9.94 11.26 11.01
N ASP A 252 10.80 11.52 12.00
CA ASP A 252 11.69 10.53 12.59
C ASP A 252 10.87 9.45 13.30
N ILE A 253 10.23 8.55 12.58
CA ILE A 253 9.65 7.35 13.16
C ILE A 253 10.76 6.31 13.23
N ALA A 254 11.39 6.24 14.41
CA ALA A 254 12.32 5.17 14.74
C ALA A 254 11.59 3.81 14.69
N GLY A 255 11.89 2.98 13.69
CA GLY A 255 11.32 1.63 13.63
C GLY A 255 11.39 0.91 12.28
N THR A 256 11.73 1.57 11.19
CA THR A 256 11.89 0.92 9.87
C THR A 256 13.35 0.93 9.44
N THR A 257 14.19 0.22 10.17
CA THR A 257 15.57 -0.05 9.76
C THR A 257 15.66 -1.49 9.26
N ARG A 258 15.89 -1.63 7.94
CA ARG A 258 16.77 -2.65 7.33
C ARG A 258 16.33 -2.92 5.91
N ASP A 259 16.79 -2.04 5.00
CA ASP A 259 17.23 -2.47 3.67
C ASP A 259 17.67 -1.19 2.95
N ALA A 260 18.65 -1.26 2.08
CA ALA A 260 19.35 -0.25 1.30
C ALA A 260 18.84 1.20 1.48
N ILE A 261 19.74 2.12 1.84
CA ILE A 261 19.45 3.56 2.03
C ILE A 261 18.95 4.12 0.69
N GLU A 262 17.63 4.08 0.50
CA GLU A 262 16.94 4.71 -0.61
C GLU A 262 16.41 6.06 -0.11
N ASP A 263 16.61 7.11 -0.89
CA ASP A 263 16.08 8.44 -0.56
C ASP A 263 14.73 8.63 -1.25
N GLU A 264 13.73 9.07 -0.50
CA GLU A 264 12.40 9.40 -1.03
C GLU A 264 12.19 10.91 -1.11
N MET A 265 11.48 11.34 -2.16
CA MET A 265 11.06 12.72 -2.37
C MET A 265 9.60 12.75 -2.83
N ILE A 266 8.81 13.68 -2.31
CA ILE A 266 7.41 13.87 -2.71
C ILE A 266 7.33 15.08 -3.63
N ILE A 267 6.88 14.88 -4.88
CA ILE A 267 6.64 15.96 -5.85
C ILE A 267 5.16 15.91 -6.22
N ASP A 268 4.44 17.02 -6.06
CA ASP A 268 3.01 17.15 -6.36
C ASP A 268 2.15 16.02 -5.77
N GLY A 269 2.50 15.57 -4.57
CA GLY A 269 1.77 14.51 -3.86
C GLY A 269 2.09 13.09 -4.32
N VAL A 270 3.08 12.88 -5.19
CA VAL A 270 3.60 11.59 -5.63
C VAL A 270 4.97 11.34 -5.03
N ALA A 271 5.19 10.17 -4.45
CA ALA A 271 6.49 9.77 -3.93
C ALA A 271 7.38 9.21 -5.05
N PHE A 272 8.61 9.72 -5.14
CA PHE A 272 9.69 9.21 -6.00
C PHE A 272 10.80 8.63 -5.11
N ARG A 273 11.20 7.40 -5.39
CA ARG A 273 12.19 6.65 -4.60
C ARG A 273 13.46 6.44 -5.43
N PHE A 274 14.54 7.10 -5.02
CA PHE A 274 15.81 7.02 -5.71
C PHE A 274 16.59 5.77 -5.27
N ILE A 275 16.82 4.86 -6.23
CA ILE A 275 17.42 3.55 -5.95
C ILE A 275 18.93 3.70 -5.73
N ASP A 276 19.44 3.08 -4.64
CA ASP A 276 20.87 2.95 -4.30
C ASP A 276 21.63 4.27 -4.27
N THR A 277 21.16 5.18 -3.42
CA THR A 277 21.79 6.49 -3.22
C THR A 277 23.13 6.42 -2.50
N ALA A 278 23.43 5.32 -1.78
CA ALA A 278 24.71 5.11 -1.11
C ALA A 278 25.89 5.13 -2.11
N GLY A 279 25.75 4.46 -3.25
CA GLY A 279 26.76 4.49 -4.30
C GLY A 279 26.92 5.84 -5.01
N ILE A 280 25.97 6.76 -4.83
CA ILE A 280 26.02 8.12 -5.36
C ILE A 280 26.73 9.07 -4.38
N ARG A 281 26.66 8.78 -3.06
CA ARG A 281 27.24 9.61 -1.99
C ARG A 281 28.72 9.34 -1.71
N GLU A 282 29.22 8.13 -1.98
CA GLU A 282 30.56 7.66 -1.53
C GLU A 282 31.65 7.64 -2.59
N THR A 283 31.42 8.06 -3.85
CA THR A 283 32.44 7.94 -4.90
C THR A 283 33.33 9.16 -5.01
N GLU A 284 34.44 9.17 -4.28
CA GLU A 284 35.62 9.91 -4.69
C GLU A 284 36.75 9.05 -5.33
N ASP A 285 36.73 7.74 -5.30
CA ASP A 285 37.73 6.92 -6.02
C ASP A 285 37.33 5.44 -6.18
N VAL A 286 37.72 4.87 -7.35
CA VAL A 286 37.95 3.45 -7.71
C VAL A 286 36.96 2.79 -8.69
N VAL A 287 37.46 2.55 -9.91
CA VAL A 287 37.14 1.52 -10.91
C VAL A 287 35.91 1.75 -11.80
N GLU A 288 36.16 2.38 -12.92
CA GLU A 288 35.25 2.76 -14.01
C GLU A 288 34.38 1.61 -14.59
N SER A 289 34.93 0.41 -14.73
CA SER A 289 34.21 -0.74 -15.33
C SER A 289 33.13 -1.37 -14.41
N ILE A 290 33.30 -1.26 -13.09
CA ILE A 290 32.31 -1.75 -12.11
C ILE A 290 31.13 -0.78 -12.00
N GLY A 291 31.39 0.52 -12.22
CA GLY A 291 30.34 1.58 -12.13
C GLY A 291 29.26 1.46 -13.21
N ILE A 292 29.63 1.15 -14.45
CA ILE A 292 28.68 1.01 -15.58
C ILE A 292 27.76 -0.20 -15.37
N LYS A 293 28.33 -1.35 -14.98
CA LYS A 293 27.51 -2.56 -14.72
C LYS A 293 26.49 -2.35 -13.60
N LYS A 294 26.89 -1.72 -12.50
CA LYS A 294 26.02 -1.36 -11.40
C LYS A 294 24.94 -0.34 -11.80
N ALA A 295 25.27 0.61 -12.68
CA ALA A 295 24.30 1.58 -13.18
C ALA A 295 23.17 0.89 -13.98
N TYR A 296 23.50 -0.09 -14.80
CA TYR A 296 22.51 -0.87 -15.54
C TYR A 296 21.68 -1.80 -14.63
N GLU A 297 22.28 -2.42 -13.60
CA GLU A 297 21.55 -3.19 -12.59
C GLU A 297 20.52 -2.30 -11.84
N LYS A 298 20.88 -1.05 -11.54
CA LYS A 298 19.95 -0.06 -10.97
C LYS A 298 18.80 0.26 -11.93
N ALA A 299 19.13 0.48 -13.21
CA ALA A 299 18.14 0.74 -14.24
C ALA A 299 17.16 -0.43 -14.43
N GLU A 300 17.58 -1.68 -14.21
CA GLU A 300 16.70 -2.86 -14.25
C GLU A 300 15.56 -2.79 -13.22
N ASN A 301 15.83 -2.27 -12.02
CA ASN A 301 14.87 -2.17 -10.93
C ASN A 301 14.05 -0.87 -10.94
N ALA A 302 14.43 0.10 -11.77
CA ALA A 302 13.71 1.38 -11.88
C ALA A 302 12.52 1.30 -12.82
N GLN A 303 11.53 2.17 -12.64
CA GLN A 303 10.47 2.45 -13.63
C GLN A 303 10.82 3.67 -14.47
N LEU A 304 11.58 4.61 -13.88
CA LEU A 304 12.06 5.82 -14.52
C LEU A 304 13.58 5.84 -14.47
N ILE A 305 14.20 6.14 -15.59
CA ILE A 305 15.65 6.30 -15.72
C ILE A 305 15.94 7.77 -16.01
N ILE A 306 16.74 8.40 -15.16
CA ILE A 306 17.31 9.73 -15.39
C ILE A 306 18.72 9.51 -15.92
N PHE A 307 18.95 9.82 -17.18
CA PHE A 307 20.28 9.81 -17.79
C PHE A 307 20.88 11.22 -17.73
N LEU A 308 21.91 11.38 -16.92
CA LEU A 308 22.55 12.67 -16.65
C LEU A 308 23.85 12.80 -17.46
N ILE A 309 23.93 13.81 -18.31
CA ILE A 309 25.10 14.14 -19.11
C ILE A 309 25.73 15.48 -18.70
N ASP A 310 27.04 15.66 -18.93
CA ASP A 310 27.73 16.94 -18.73
C ASP A 310 27.59 17.78 -19.99
N SER A 311 26.88 18.89 -19.90
CA SER A 311 26.66 19.79 -21.05
C SER A 311 27.95 20.29 -21.72
N ASN A 312 29.05 20.41 -20.97
CA ASN A 312 30.32 20.84 -21.53
C ASN A 312 31.00 19.76 -22.40
N LYS A 313 30.81 18.49 -22.06
CA LYS A 313 31.36 17.37 -22.83
C LYS A 313 30.58 17.11 -24.12
N TYR A 314 29.27 17.40 -24.11
CA TYR A 314 28.42 17.16 -25.27
C TYR A 314 28.88 17.86 -26.54
N SER A 315 29.40 19.07 -26.42
CA SER A 315 29.95 19.83 -27.57
C SER A 315 31.08 19.12 -28.30
N TYR A 316 31.70 18.13 -27.66
CA TYR A 316 32.85 17.38 -28.21
C TYR A 316 32.54 15.90 -28.51
N SER A 317 31.45 15.34 -28.01
CA SER A 317 31.16 13.90 -28.09
C SER A 317 29.66 13.63 -28.30
N SER A 318 28.97 14.43 -29.11
CA SER A 318 27.49 14.32 -29.28
C SER A 318 27.06 12.94 -29.84
N GLU A 319 27.84 12.35 -30.75
CA GLU A 319 27.55 11.03 -31.33
C GLU A 319 27.62 9.92 -30.28
N GLU A 320 28.60 9.94 -29.37
CA GLU A 320 28.73 8.95 -28.29
C GLU A 320 27.57 8.98 -27.33
N PHE A 321 27.06 10.16 -26.94
CA PHE A 321 25.91 10.30 -26.09
C PHE A 321 24.59 9.85 -26.77
N LEU A 322 24.44 10.10 -28.05
CA LEU A 322 23.29 9.62 -28.83
C LEU A 322 23.28 8.09 -28.92
N GLU A 323 24.45 7.46 -29.15
CA GLU A 323 24.59 6.00 -29.13
C GLU A 323 24.28 5.41 -27.75
N GLU A 324 24.69 6.07 -26.67
CA GLU A 324 24.40 5.63 -25.31
C GLU A 324 22.92 5.74 -24.99
N ILE A 325 22.24 6.82 -25.37
CA ILE A 325 20.78 6.99 -25.25
C ILE A 325 20.04 5.88 -26.00
N GLU A 326 20.43 5.58 -27.26
CA GLU A 326 19.84 4.50 -28.05
C GLU A 326 20.11 3.11 -27.42
N THR A 327 21.27 2.91 -26.84
CA THR A 327 21.61 1.69 -26.11
C THR A 327 20.68 1.51 -24.89
N ILE A 328 20.46 2.58 -24.11
CA ILE A 328 19.56 2.55 -22.95
C ILE A 328 18.12 2.28 -23.40
N LYS A 329 17.63 2.97 -24.43
CA LYS A 329 16.27 2.77 -24.98
C LYS A 329 16.06 1.34 -25.47
N THR A 330 17.05 0.78 -26.18
CA THR A 330 17.00 -0.58 -26.71
C THR A 330 17.03 -1.63 -25.59
N ARG A 331 17.80 -1.41 -24.55
CA ARG A 331 17.92 -2.34 -23.43
C ARG A 331 16.71 -2.28 -22.49
N PHE A 332 16.08 -1.11 -22.36
CA PHE A 332 14.95 -0.89 -21.45
C PHE A 332 13.72 -0.31 -22.17
N PRO A 333 13.15 -1.00 -23.15
CA PRO A 333 12.11 -0.44 -24.05
C PRO A 333 10.81 -0.08 -23.33
N ASN A 334 10.56 -0.68 -22.17
CA ASN A 334 9.34 -0.47 -21.38
C ASN A 334 9.53 0.54 -20.23
N LYS A 335 10.70 1.17 -20.13
CA LYS A 335 11.00 2.15 -19.08
C LYS A 335 10.97 3.57 -19.64
N ARG A 336 10.55 4.50 -18.82
CA ARG A 336 10.60 5.92 -19.18
C ARG A 336 12.04 6.41 -19.02
N LEU A 337 12.57 7.04 -20.07
CA LEU A 337 13.92 7.64 -20.08
C LEU A 337 13.80 9.15 -20.13
N LEU A 338 14.42 9.82 -19.15
CA LEU A 338 14.54 11.27 -19.09
C LEU A 338 16.02 11.64 -19.24
N VAL A 339 16.34 12.44 -20.25
CA VAL A 339 17.72 12.89 -20.51
C VAL A 339 17.91 14.30 -19.97
N ILE A 340 18.95 14.50 -19.16
CA ILE A 340 19.25 15.77 -18.51
C ILE A 340 20.68 16.20 -18.81
N ALA A 341 20.84 17.39 -19.39
CA ALA A 341 22.15 18.03 -19.54
C ALA A 341 22.39 18.95 -18.32
N ASN A 342 23.31 18.54 -17.46
CA ASN A 342 23.68 19.28 -16.25
C ASN A 342 24.87 20.23 -16.52
N LYS A 343 25.10 21.17 -15.58
CA LYS A 343 26.17 22.18 -15.61
C LYS A 343 25.98 23.27 -16.68
N VAL A 344 24.75 23.56 -17.06
CA VAL A 344 24.47 24.61 -18.07
C VAL A 344 24.92 26.00 -17.65
N ASP A 345 25.23 26.20 -16.36
CA ASP A 345 25.82 27.44 -15.84
C ASP A 345 27.21 27.76 -16.42
N THR A 346 27.84 26.80 -17.05
CA THR A 346 29.16 26.93 -17.67
C THR A 346 29.12 27.02 -19.21
N LEU A 347 27.89 26.91 -19.81
CA LEU A 347 27.67 26.96 -21.25
C LEU A 347 27.47 28.39 -21.77
N SER A 348 27.85 28.61 -23.05
CA SER A 348 27.41 29.80 -23.80
C SER A 348 25.95 29.67 -24.29
N CYS A 349 25.28 30.81 -24.56
CA CYS A 349 23.89 30.79 -25.06
C CYS A 349 23.75 30.13 -26.47
N SER A 350 24.82 30.07 -27.28
CA SER A 350 24.82 29.40 -28.57
C SER A 350 24.84 27.89 -28.46
N ASP A 351 25.55 27.35 -27.45
CA ASP A 351 25.72 25.89 -27.28
C ASP A 351 24.46 25.24 -26.70
N SER A 352 23.68 25.98 -25.88
CA SER A 352 22.42 25.47 -25.32
C SER A 352 21.31 25.24 -26.35
N SER A 353 21.29 26.05 -27.44
CA SER A 353 20.31 25.89 -28.52
C SER A 353 20.62 24.69 -29.42
N ILE A 354 21.90 24.33 -29.58
CA ILE A 354 22.31 23.15 -30.35
C ILE A 354 21.92 21.88 -29.57
N LEU A 355 22.18 21.84 -28.29
CA LEU A 355 21.80 20.70 -27.42
C LEU A 355 20.31 20.34 -27.52
N GLN A 356 19.44 21.34 -27.54
CA GLN A 356 17.98 21.13 -27.63
C GLN A 356 17.50 20.65 -29.00
N SER A 357 18.30 20.84 -30.08
CA SER A 357 17.92 20.38 -31.43
C SER A 357 18.15 18.90 -31.66
N ASP A 358 19.13 18.31 -30.95
CA ASP A 358 19.63 16.96 -31.21
C ASP A 358 18.94 15.88 -30.35
N ILE A 359 18.42 16.23 -29.19
CA ILE A 359 17.80 15.29 -28.26
C ILE A 359 16.37 15.74 -27.95
N GLU A 360 15.40 14.90 -28.27
CA GLU A 360 13.99 15.12 -27.97
C GLU A 360 13.75 15.05 -26.44
N ASN A 361 13.02 16.05 -25.91
CA ASN A 361 12.70 16.18 -24.49
C ASN A 361 13.93 16.29 -23.54
N LEU A 362 15.00 16.93 -24.00
CA LEU A 362 16.18 17.23 -23.21
C LEU A 362 15.87 18.33 -22.18
N ILE A 363 16.15 18.05 -20.90
CA ILE A 363 16.09 19.07 -19.84
C ILE A 363 17.48 19.69 -19.65
N LEU A 364 17.53 21.02 -19.71
CA LEU A 364 18.75 21.78 -19.41
C LEU A 364 18.74 22.19 -17.93
N LEU A 365 19.77 21.78 -17.17
CA LEU A 365 19.78 21.94 -15.72
C LEU A 365 21.16 22.37 -15.19
N SER A 366 21.16 23.20 -14.14
CA SER A 366 22.33 23.37 -13.28
C SER A 366 21.95 22.98 -11.85
N ALA A 367 22.35 21.79 -11.42
CA ALA A 367 22.12 21.31 -10.06
C ALA A 367 22.78 22.22 -9.01
N LYS A 368 23.92 22.84 -9.35
CA LYS A 368 24.64 23.77 -8.47
C LYS A 368 23.90 25.08 -8.25
N ASN A 369 23.36 25.66 -9.31
CA ASN A 369 22.66 26.95 -9.29
C ASN A 369 21.14 26.80 -9.15
N LYS A 370 20.64 25.57 -9.07
CA LYS A 370 19.21 25.22 -8.96
C LYS A 370 18.36 25.71 -10.13
N THR A 371 18.93 25.88 -11.32
CA THR A 371 18.17 26.23 -12.53
C THR A 371 17.68 24.98 -13.22
N GLY A 372 16.45 24.99 -13.77
CA GLY A 372 15.83 23.83 -14.46
C GLY A 372 15.24 22.77 -13.50
N ILE A 373 15.33 22.94 -12.17
CA ILE A 373 14.82 21.97 -11.19
C ILE A 373 13.29 21.88 -11.26
N GLU A 374 12.58 23.00 -11.38
CA GLU A 374 11.11 23.00 -11.49
C GLU A 374 10.63 22.36 -12.79
N GLU A 375 11.37 22.53 -13.90
CA GLU A 375 11.10 21.84 -15.16
C GLU A 375 11.26 20.34 -15.02
N LEU A 376 12.33 19.90 -14.34
CA LEU A 376 12.52 18.48 -14.00
C LEU A 376 11.38 17.93 -13.16
N LYS A 377 10.92 18.64 -12.12
CA LYS A 377 9.79 18.21 -11.28
C LYS A 377 8.51 18.07 -12.10
N ASN A 378 8.21 19.06 -12.93
CA ASN A 378 7.04 19.03 -13.80
C ASN A 378 7.08 17.84 -14.78
N GLU A 379 8.27 17.55 -15.35
CA GLU A 379 8.43 16.40 -16.24
C GLU A 379 8.29 15.07 -15.50
N LEU A 380 8.87 14.94 -14.30
CA LEU A 380 8.70 13.76 -13.44
C LEU A 380 7.22 13.49 -13.14
N THR A 381 6.45 14.51 -12.82
CA THR A 381 5.01 14.38 -12.53
C THR A 381 4.18 14.13 -13.79
N SER A 382 4.57 14.69 -14.94
CA SER A 382 3.89 14.46 -16.22
C SER A 382 3.99 13.02 -16.72
N LEU A 383 5.15 12.39 -16.46
CA LEU A 383 5.41 10.99 -16.81
C LEU A 383 4.56 10.01 -16.00
N VAL A 384 4.05 10.46 -14.87
CA VAL A 384 3.13 9.72 -14.02
C VAL A 384 1.71 10.08 -14.43
N ASN A 385 0.96 9.12 -14.95
CA ASN A 385 -0.41 9.34 -15.38
C ASN A 385 -1.36 9.57 -14.18
N ILE A 386 -1.23 10.75 -13.53
CA ILE A 386 -2.04 11.16 -12.36
C ILE A 386 -3.54 11.22 -12.73
N GLY A 387 -3.87 11.30 -14.02
CA GLY A 387 -5.25 11.27 -14.52
C GLY A 387 -6.01 9.99 -14.15
N ALA A 388 -5.33 8.86 -13.98
CA ALA A 388 -5.96 7.61 -13.55
C ALA A 388 -6.49 7.69 -12.09
N LEU A 389 -5.85 8.49 -11.23
CA LEU A 389 -6.31 8.73 -9.86
C LEU A 389 -7.59 9.60 -9.80
N SER A 390 -7.79 10.48 -10.80
CA SER A 390 -8.95 11.39 -10.87
C SER A 390 -10.23 10.69 -11.32
N ASN A 391 -10.15 9.53 -11.97
CA ASN A 391 -11.30 8.83 -12.58
C ASN A 391 -12.01 7.86 -11.62
N ASN A 392 -11.65 7.79 -10.34
CA ASN A 392 -12.20 6.81 -9.37
C ASN A 392 -12.11 5.34 -9.84
N GLU A 393 -11.19 5.01 -10.74
CA GLU A 393 -10.97 3.64 -11.19
C GLU A 393 -10.32 2.82 -10.09
N THR A 394 -10.73 1.56 -9.99
CA THR A 394 -10.11 0.62 -9.04
C THR A 394 -8.72 0.24 -9.52
N ILE A 395 -7.70 0.52 -8.71
CA ILE A 395 -6.29 0.24 -8.99
C ILE A 395 -5.78 -0.81 -7.98
N VAL A 396 -5.10 -1.83 -8.48
CA VAL A 396 -4.50 -2.88 -7.66
C VAL A 396 -3.13 -2.43 -7.17
N THR A 397 -2.93 -2.44 -5.85
CA THR A 397 -1.68 -2.00 -5.20
C THR A 397 -0.95 -3.12 -4.45
N ASN A 398 -1.62 -4.23 -4.18
CA ASN A 398 -1.11 -5.33 -3.37
C ASN A 398 -0.70 -6.52 -4.25
N SER A 399 0.53 -7.03 -4.05
CA SER A 399 1.06 -8.18 -4.81
C SER A 399 0.22 -9.46 -4.62
N ARG A 400 -0.35 -9.68 -3.43
CA ARG A 400 -1.26 -10.80 -3.15
C ARG A 400 -2.51 -10.73 -4.03
N HIS A 401 -3.09 -9.54 -4.18
CA HIS A 401 -4.25 -9.34 -5.07
C HIS A 401 -3.87 -9.56 -6.53
N PHE A 402 -2.72 -9.04 -6.96
CA PHE A 402 -2.20 -9.23 -8.31
C PHE A 402 -2.00 -10.72 -8.65
N GLU A 403 -1.40 -11.49 -7.74
CA GLU A 403 -1.22 -12.94 -7.91
C GLU A 403 -2.57 -13.67 -7.97
N ALA A 404 -3.50 -13.36 -7.07
CA ALA A 404 -4.83 -13.95 -7.07
C ALA A 404 -5.61 -13.63 -8.36
N LEU A 405 -5.52 -12.40 -8.88
CA LEU A 405 -6.14 -11.99 -10.14
C LEU A 405 -5.53 -12.72 -11.34
N ASN A 406 -4.21 -12.89 -11.38
CA ASN A 406 -3.56 -13.66 -12.45
C ASN A 406 -3.99 -15.11 -12.44
N ASN A 407 -4.04 -15.76 -11.28
CA ASN A 407 -4.50 -17.12 -11.15
C ASN A 407 -5.99 -17.27 -11.53
N ALA A 408 -6.83 -16.29 -11.16
CA ALA A 408 -8.22 -16.25 -11.59
C ALA A 408 -8.34 -16.06 -13.11
N LEU A 409 -7.47 -15.24 -13.72
CA LEU A 409 -7.43 -15.04 -15.18
C LEU A 409 -7.05 -16.34 -15.92
N ILE A 410 -6.08 -17.08 -15.41
CA ILE A 410 -5.68 -18.37 -15.96
C ILE A 410 -6.88 -19.34 -15.92
N ALA A 411 -7.51 -19.48 -14.76
CA ALA A 411 -8.66 -20.38 -14.59
C ALA A 411 -9.85 -20.00 -15.51
N ILE A 412 -10.21 -18.70 -15.57
CA ILE A 412 -11.34 -18.28 -16.42
C ILE A 412 -11.00 -18.37 -17.91
N SER A 413 -9.71 -18.28 -18.29
CA SER A 413 -9.28 -18.50 -19.69
C SER A 413 -9.44 -19.96 -20.08
N SER A 414 -9.14 -20.91 -19.18
CA SER A 414 -9.41 -22.34 -19.41
C SER A 414 -10.91 -22.61 -19.60
N VAL A 415 -11.78 -21.93 -18.82
CA VAL A 415 -13.24 -21.99 -19.01
C VAL A 415 -13.62 -21.48 -20.40
N GLN A 416 -13.05 -20.36 -20.85
CA GLN A 416 -13.32 -19.81 -22.19
C GLN A 416 -12.90 -20.77 -23.29
N GLU A 417 -11.73 -21.38 -23.18
CA GLU A 417 -11.25 -22.39 -24.13
C GLU A 417 -12.16 -23.64 -24.15
N GLY A 418 -12.62 -24.09 -22.97
CA GLY A 418 -13.57 -25.19 -22.86
C GLY A 418 -14.91 -24.92 -23.56
N ILE A 419 -15.41 -23.68 -23.43
CA ILE A 419 -16.63 -23.23 -24.13
C ILE A 419 -16.40 -23.19 -25.65
N ASP A 420 -15.27 -22.66 -26.11
CA ASP A 420 -14.97 -22.50 -27.54
C ASP A 420 -14.69 -23.85 -28.24
N LEU A 421 -14.20 -24.84 -27.51
CA LEU A 421 -13.98 -26.22 -27.97
C LEU A 421 -15.20 -27.12 -27.77
N GLU A 422 -16.34 -26.62 -27.29
CA GLU A 422 -17.55 -27.37 -26.99
C GLU A 422 -17.31 -28.61 -26.08
N ILE A 423 -16.35 -28.45 -25.12
CA ILE A 423 -16.02 -29.50 -24.16
C ILE A 423 -17.17 -29.69 -23.17
N SER A 424 -17.33 -30.93 -22.69
CA SER A 424 -18.31 -31.26 -21.67
C SER A 424 -18.17 -30.39 -20.40
N THR A 425 -19.29 -29.93 -19.85
CA THR A 425 -19.39 -28.95 -18.79
C THR A 425 -18.72 -29.38 -17.48
N ASP A 426 -18.67 -30.71 -17.21
CA ASP A 426 -18.01 -31.28 -16.05
C ASP A 426 -16.51 -30.96 -16.00
N LEU A 427 -15.86 -30.87 -17.16
CA LEU A 427 -14.43 -30.66 -17.24
C LEU A 427 -14.02 -29.20 -16.84
N PHE A 428 -14.77 -28.20 -17.28
CA PHE A 428 -14.44 -26.81 -16.91
C PHE A 428 -15.14 -26.32 -15.63
N SER A 429 -16.02 -27.12 -15.01
CA SER A 429 -16.60 -26.79 -13.70
C SER A 429 -15.53 -26.64 -12.61
N ILE A 430 -14.43 -27.41 -12.73
CA ILE A 430 -13.27 -27.33 -11.84
C ILE A 430 -12.61 -25.96 -11.98
N ASP A 431 -12.41 -25.47 -13.20
CA ASP A 431 -11.78 -24.17 -13.47
C ASP A 431 -12.65 -23.01 -12.99
N ILE A 432 -13.97 -23.14 -13.07
CA ILE A 432 -14.90 -22.15 -12.48
C ILE A 432 -14.71 -22.08 -10.97
N ARG A 433 -14.64 -23.22 -10.27
CA ARG A 433 -14.40 -23.26 -8.82
C ARG A 433 -13.04 -22.68 -8.46
N GLU A 434 -11.99 -22.97 -9.25
CA GLU A 434 -10.67 -22.38 -9.06
C GLU A 434 -10.69 -20.85 -9.24
N CYS A 435 -11.35 -20.34 -10.27
CA CYS A 435 -11.53 -18.91 -10.46
C CYS A 435 -12.25 -18.29 -9.24
N LEU A 436 -13.37 -18.86 -8.79
CA LEU A 436 -14.11 -18.42 -7.61
C LEU A 436 -13.25 -18.45 -6.35
N ARG A 437 -12.41 -19.47 -6.18
CA ARG A 437 -11.47 -19.57 -5.05
C ARG A 437 -10.45 -18.43 -5.07
N HIS A 438 -9.82 -18.17 -6.21
CA HIS A 438 -8.84 -17.10 -6.35
C HIS A 438 -9.46 -15.71 -6.11
N LEU A 439 -10.65 -15.45 -6.62
CA LEU A 439 -11.38 -14.21 -6.35
C LEU A 439 -11.77 -14.09 -4.88
N GLY A 440 -12.21 -15.18 -4.25
CA GLY A 440 -12.56 -15.21 -2.83
C GLY A 440 -11.35 -15.02 -1.90
N ASN A 441 -10.16 -15.43 -2.31
CA ASN A 441 -8.93 -15.19 -1.54
C ASN A 441 -8.58 -13.70 -1.40
N ILE A 442 -9.01 -12.84 -2.32
CA ILE A 442 -8.80 -11.39 -2.23
C ILE A 442 -9.58 -10.81 -1.06
N THR A 443 -10.85 -11.20 -0.92
CA THR A 443 -11.77 -10.68 0.09
C THR A 443 -11.73 -11.46 1.41
N GLY A 444 -11.11 -12.67 1.41
CA GLY A 444 -11.08 -13.54 2.58
C GLY A 444 -12.37 -14.34 2.81
N GLU A 445 -13.19 -14.53 1.76
CA GLU A 445 -14.43 -15.30 1.85
C GLU A 445 -14.23 -16.83 1.76
N TYR A 446 -13.06 -17.28 1.34
CA TYR A 446 -12.63 -18.69 1.46
C TYR A 446 -11.74 -18.85 2.68
N ASP A 447 -11.62 -20.11 3.18
CA ASP A 447 -10.75 -20.45 4.33
C ASP A 447 -9.33 -19.94 4.09
N VAL A 448 -9.09 -18.73 4.56
CA VAL A 448 -7.75 -18.14 4.52
C VAL A 448 -6.94 -18.85 5.58
N ASP A 449 -5.88 -19.51 5.16
CA ASP A 449 -4.99 -20.24 6.05
C ASP A 449 -4.49 -19.31 7.19
N LYS A 450 -4.39 -19.87 8.39
CA LYS A 450 -3.92 -19.11 9.58
C LYS A 450 -2.54 -18.49 9.37
N ASP A 451 -1.70 -19.13 8.57
CA ASP A 451 -0.37 -18.64 8.25
C ASP A 451 -0.44 -17.37 7.37
N ILE A 452 -1.39 -17.31 6.44
CA ILE A 452 -1.63 -16.12 5.61
C ILE A 452 -2.16 -14.97 6.47
N LEU A 453 -3.13 -15.23 7.34
CA LEU A 453 -3.62 -14.21 8.28
C LEU A 453 -2.51 -13.72 9.22
N GLY A 454 -1.70 -14.64 9.74
CA GLY A 454 -0.54 -14.32 10.58
C GLY A 454 0.46 -13.42 9.88
N HIS A 455 0.75 -13.68 8.60
CA HIS A 455 1.66 -12.86 7.80
C HIS A 455 1.09 -11.46 7.50
N ILE A 456 -0.19 -11.37 7.11
CA ILE A 456 -0.84 -10.08 6.83
C ILE A 456 -0.87 -9.20 8.07
N PHE A 457 -1.41 -9.73 9.19
CA PHE A 457 -1.58 -8.96 10.41
C PHE A 457 -0.29 -8.79 11.22
N GLY A 458 0.70 -9.67 11.05
CA GLY A 458 2.00 -9.58 11.69
C GLY A 458 2.80 -8.31 11.32
N ASN A 459 2.52 -7.73 10.15
CA ASN A 459 3.14 -6.48 9.69
C ASN A 459 2.45 -5.22 10.21
N PHE A 460 1.35 -5.35 10.95
CA PHE A 460 0.64 -4.21 11.53
C PHE A 460 1.29 -3.75 12.84
N CYS A 461 1.05 -2.49 13.21
CA CYS A 461 1.46 -1.99 14.53
C CYS A 461 0.61 -2.62 15.65
N ILE A 462 1.19 -2.82 16.83
CA ILE A 462 0.47 -3.19 18.05
C ILE A 462 -0.53 -2.07 18.37
N GLY A 463 -1.78 -2.46 18.69
CA GLY A 463 -2.84 -1.49 18.98
C GLY A 463 -3.82 -1.23 17.84
N LYS A 464 -3.61 -1.90 16.70
CA LYS A 464 -4.48 -1.85 15.51
C LYS A 464 -4.97 -3.21 15.07
#